data_bfebc1265bbe31b8d04db180bbd4dc77
#
_entry.id   bfebc1265bbe31b8d04db180bbd4dc77
#
_cell.length_a   1.000
_cell.length_b   1.000
_cell.length_c   1.000
_cell.angle_alpha   90.00
_cell.angle_beta   90.00
_cell.angle_gamma   90.00
#
_symmetry.space_group_name_H-M   'P 1'
#
loop_
_entity.id
_entity.type
_entity.pdbx_description
1 polymer ?
#
loop_
_entity_poly.entity_id
_entity_poly.type
_entity_poly.pdbx_seq_one_letter_code
_entity_poly.pdbx_strand_id
1 'polypeptide(L)'
;MMQQQKLEDKHVHKGLRKQMVDLLREKGITDEKVLTAINAVPRHYFLDSAFVTHAYEDRAFPIGEGQTISHPHTVAYQTQLLQIKKLDTVLEIGTGSVYQATILAEMGARVFTIE
;
A
#
# COMPACT_ATOMS: atom_id res chain seq x y z
N MET A 1 -28.70 8.76 4.32
CA MET A 1 -28.16 8.48 2.97
C MET A 1 -26.66 8.58 3.01
N MET A 2 -25.98 7.51 2.61
CA MET A 2 -24.53 7.54 2.59
C MET A 2 -24.05 8.30 1.36
N GLN A 3 -23.26 9.34 1.58
CA GLN A 3 -22.57 9.99 0.50
C GLN A 3 -21.36 9.13 0.14
N GLN A 4 -21.25 8.76 -1.12
CA GLN A 4 -20.04 8.16 -1.60
C GLN A 4 -18.93 9.21 -1.57
N GLN A 5 -17.87 8.90 -0.85
CA GLN A 5 -16.69 9.74 -0.86
C GLN A 5 -16.02 9.62 -2.21
N LYS A 6 -15.83 10.74 -2.87
CA LYS A 6 -15.12 10.76 -4.15
C LYS A 6 -13.64 10.51 -3.90
N LEU A 7 -13.11 9.44 -4.51
CA LEU A 7 -11.71 9.11 -4.41
C LEU A 7 -10.92 9.96 -5.42
N GLU A 8 -10.04 10.79 -4.90
CA GLU A 8 -9.18 11.65 -5.72
C GLU A 8 -7.75 11.53 -5.24
N ASP A 9 -6.82 11.44 -6.18
CA ASP A 9 -5.40 11.46 -5.90
C ASP A 9 -4.85 12.85 -6.24
N LYS A 10 -5.00 13.75 -5.29
CA LYS A 10 -4.62 15.16 -5.46
C LYS A 10 -3.11 15.35 -5.34
N HIS A 11 -2.63 16.55 -5.72
CA HIS A 11 -1.22 16.90 -5.58
C HIS A 11 -0.72 16.78 -4.14
N VAL A 12 -1.55 17.16 -3.17
CA VAL A 12 -1.19 17.02 -1.74
C VAL A 12 -0.94 15.57 -1.38
N HIS A 13 -1.77 14.65 -1.88
CA HIS A 13 -1.60 13.22 -1.63
C HIS A 13 -0.33 12.68 -2.28
N LYS A 14 -0.06 13.09 -3.51
CA LYS A 14 1.14 12.68 -4.23
C LYS A 14 2.41 13.16 -3.55
N GLY A 15 2.39 14.38 -3.02
CA GLY A 15 3.50 14.94 -2.26
C GLY A 15 3.76 14.18 -0.97
N LEU A 16 2.72 13.88 -0.21
CA LEU A 16 2.83 13.11 1.02
C LEU A 16 3.32 11.68 0.74
N ARG A 17 2.83 11.07 -0.34
CA ARG A 17 3.25 9.74 -0.74
C ARG A 17 4.74 9.70 -1.11
N LYS A 18 5.20 10.73 -1.82
CA LYS A 18 6.62 10.85 -2.14
C LYS A 18 7.46 10.97 -0.88
N GLN A 19 7.03 11.77 0.09
CA GLN A 19 7.71 11.89 1.39
C GLN A 19 7.77 10.54 2.10
N MET A 20 6.68 9.79 2.07
CA MET A 20 6.64 8.45 2.66
C MET A 20 7.65 7.52 1.98
N VAL A 21 7.72 7.54 0.65
CA VAL A 21 8.68 6.73 -0.11
C VAL A 21 10.11 7.12 0.25
N ASP A 22 10.40 8.41 0.38
CA ASP A 22 11.73 8.87 0.80
C ASP A 22 12.07 8.36 2.20
N LEU A 23 11.12 8.38 3.12
CA LEU A 23 11.29 7.84 4.47
C LEU A 23 11.56 6.33 4.45
N LEU A 24 10.85 5.59 3.61
CA LEU A 24 11.06 4.15 3.45
C LEU A 24 12.47 3.85 2.95
N ARG A 25 12.96 4.67 2.01
CA ARG A 25 14.33 4.54 1.51
C ARG A 25 15.34 4.76 2.64
N GLU A 26 15.12 5.77 3.46
CA GLU A 26 15.97 6.02 4.63
C GLU A 26 15.95 4.88 5.63
N LYS A 27 14.81 4.16 5.72
CA LYS A 27 14.65 3.02 6.63
C LYS A 27 15.15 1.71 6.04
N GLY A 28 15.83 1.73 4.92
CA GLY A 28 16.51 0.56 4.37
C GLY A 28 15.77 -0.16 3.25
N ILE A 29 14.70 0.40 2.71
CA ILE A 29 14.07 -0.16 1.52
C ILE A 29 14.88 0.29 0.31
N THR A 30 15.56 -0.67 -0.33
CA THR A 30 16.49 -0.38 -1.42
C THR A 30 16.00 -0.83 -2.80
N ASP A 31 14.96 -1.67 -2.85
CA ASP A 31 14.41 -2.13 -4.12
C ASP A 31 13.57 -1.02 -4.77
N GLU A 32 14.11 -0.40 -5.81
CA GLU A 32 13.44 0.71 -6.50
C GLU A 32 12.13 0.28 -7.16
N LYS A 33 11.98 -0.98 -7.52
CA LYS A 33 10.71 -1.49 -8.08
C LYS A 33 9.60 -1.45 -7.02
N VAL A 34 9.94 -1.79 -5.80
CA VAL A 34 9.01 -1.73 -4.66
C VAL A 34 8.63 -0.28 -4.38
N LEU A 35 9.61 0.60 -4.29
CA LEU A 35 9.39 2.02 -4.00
C LEU A 35 8.56 2.69 -5.10
N THR A 36 8.82 2.35 -6.36
CA THR A 36 8.05 2.85 -7.50
C THR A 36 6.60 2.42 -7.42
N ALA A 37 6.34 1.14 -7.08
CA ALA A 37 4.99 0.62 -6.95
C ALA A 37 4.24 1.33 -5.81
N ILE A 38 4.90 1.49 -4.66
CA ILE A 38 4.30 2.19 -3.51
C ILE A 38 3.98 3.64 -3.87
N ASN A 39 4.85 4.29 -4.62
CA ASN A 39 4.60 5.67 -5.04
C ASN A 39 3.44 5.79 -6.05
N ALA A 40 3.16 4.72 -6.79
CA ALA A 40 2.09 4.71 -7.80
C ALA A 40 0.71 4.43 -7.21
N VAL A 41 0.64 3.79 -6.04
CA VAL A 41 -0.63 3.35 -5.45
C VAL A 41 -1.10 4.34 -4.38
N PRO A 42 -2.28 4.94 -4.56
CA PRO A 42 -2.81 5.89 -3.58
C PRO A 42 -3.33 5.16 -2.33
N ARG A 43 -2.47 5.04 -1.33
CA ARG A 43 -2.76 4.34 -0.08
C ARG A 43 -4.02 4.86 0.60
N HIS A 44 -4.31 6.16 0.49
CA HIS A 44 -5.50 6.75 1.12
C HIS A 44 -6.81 6.21 0.57
N TYR A 45 -6.80 5.54 -0.59
CA TYR A 45 -7.99 4.88 -1.14
C TYR A 45 -8.40 3.66 -0.30
N PHE A 46 -7.47 3.10 0.48
CA PHE A 46 -7.66 1.85 1.23
C PHE A 46 -8.04 2.09 2.68
N LEU A 47 -8.18 3.34 3.09
CA LEU A 47 -8.44 3.72 4.47
C LEU A 47 -9.85 4.26 4.64
N ASP A 48 -10.37 4.09 5.85
CA ASP A 48 -11.57 4.78 6.27
C ASP A 48 -11.33 6.30 6.20
N SER A 49 -12.39 7.06 5.88
CA SER A 49 -12.31 8.51 5.74
C SER A 49 -11.72 9.20 6.98
N ALA A 50 -11.92 8.61 8.17
CA ALA A 50 -11.38 9.14 9.42
C ALA A 50 -9.84 9.19 9.43
N PHE A 51 -9.17 8.36 8.64
CA PHE A 51 -7.71 8.22 8.67
C PHE A 51 -7.01 8.77 7.41
N VAL A 52 -7.76 9.29 6.45
CA VAL A 52 -7.19 9.70 5.15
C VAL A 52 -6.09 10.74 5.30
N THR A 53 -6.22 11.69 6.23
CA THR A 53 -5.21 12.72 6.46
C THR A 53 -3.90 12.17 7.00
N HIS A 54 -3.92 10.94 7.55
CA HIS A 54 -2.75 10.27 8.14
C HIS A 54 -2.25 9.12 7.27
N ALA A 55 -2.83 8.94 6.08
CA ALA A 55 -2.61 7.76 5.24
C ALA A 55 -1.15 7.49 4.91
N TYR A 56 -0.34 8.53 4.83
CA TYR A 56 1.07 8.43 4.40
C TYR A 56 2.05 8.49 5.57
N GLU A 57 1.56 8.38 6.79
CA GLU A 57 2.40 8.15 7.97
C GLU A 57 2.76 6.67 8.04
N ASP A 58 3.94 6.36 8.56
CA ASP A 58 4.38 4.97 8.69
C ASP A 58 3.76 4.32 9.92
N ARG A 59 2.48 3.98 9.79
CA ARG A 59 1.70 3.35 10.86
C ARG A 59 0.59 2.48 10.28
N ALA A 60 0.11 1.55 11.09
CA ALA A 60 -1.04 0.73 10.77
C ALA A 60 -2.34 1.46 11.12
N PHE A 61 -3.42 1.10 10.44
CA PHE A 61 -4.75 1.65 10.71
C PHE A 61 -5.78 0.54 10.73
N PRO A 62 -6.81 0.64 11.57
CA PRO A 62 -7.92 -0.32 11.53
C PRO A 62 -8.72 -0.16 10.23
N ILE A 63 -9.19 -1.29 9.69
CA ILE A 63 -10.04 -1.31 8.50
C ILE A 63 -11.38 -1.99 8.75
N GLY A 64 -11.71 -2.29 10.03
CA GLY A 64 -12.92 -2.97 10.43
C GLY A 64 -12.69 -4.46 10.67
N GLU A 65 -13.65 -5.11 11.32
CA GLU A 65 -13.66 -6.55 11.59
C GLU A 65 -12.40 -7.07 12.28
N GLY A 66 -11.80 -6.23 13.14
CA GLY A 66 -10.58 -6.58 13.86
C GLY A 66 -9.32 -6.64 13.01
N GLN A 67 -9.39 -6.19 11.76
CA GLN A 67 -8.26 -6.20 10.83
C GLN A 67 -7.62 -4.82 10.70
N THR A 68 -6.39 -4.80 10.19
CA THR A 68 -5.64 -3.57 9.96
C THR A 68 -5.02 -3.56 8.58
N ILE A 69 -4.79 -2.35 8.05
CA ILE A 69 -3.82 -2.15 6.97
C ILE A 69 -2.45 -1.95 7.63
N SER A 70 -1.47 -2.74 7.21
CA SER A 70 -0.14 -2.73 7.83
C SER A 70 0.60 -1.42 7.59
N HIS A 71 1.62 -1.15 8.41
CA HIS A 71 2.53 -0.04 8.21
C HIS A 71 3.10 -0.06 6.79
N PRO A 72 3.29 1.09 6.16
CA PRO A 72 3.97 1.16 4.86
C PRO A 72 5.33 0.45 4.86
N HIS A 73 6.13 0.61 5.90
CA HIS A 73 7.43 -0.05 6.00
C HIS A 73 7.29 -1.57 6.01
N THR A 74 6.32 -2.10 6.73
CA THR A 74 6.07 -3.55 6.78
C THR A 74 5.74 -4.08 5.39
N VAL A 75 4.83 -3.41 4.68
CA VAL A 75 4.46 -3.79 3.31
C VAL A 75 5.68 -3.74 2.38
N ALA A 76 6.44 -2.66 2.45
CA ALA A 76 7.62 -2.48 1.60
C ALA A 76 8.68 -3.54 1.88
N TYR A 77 8.96 -3.82 3.16
CA TYR A 77 9.97 -4.78 3.56
C TYR A 77 9.60 -6.20 3.13
N GLN A 78 8.37 -6.62 3.37
CA GLN A 78 7.89 -7.94 2.97
C GLN A 78 7.92 -8.09 1.45
N THR A 79 7.50 -7.07 0.72
CA THR A 79 7.51 -7.08 -0.74
C THR A 79 8.93 -7.19 -1.27
N GLN A 80 9.87 -6.43 -0.68
CA GLN A 80 11.28 -6.47 -1.07
C GLN A 80 11.87 -7.87 -0.88
N LEU A 81 11.54 -8.54 0.22
CA LEU A 81 12.02 -9.90 0.50
C LEU A 81 11.55 -10.91 -0.54
N LEU A 82 10.38 -10.70 -1.12
CA LEU A 82 9.83 -11.61 -2.13
C LEU A 82 10.58 -11.57 -3.46
N GLN A 83 11.32 -10.49 -3.74
CA GLN A 83 12.06 -10.32 -4.99
C GLN A 83 11.17 -10.55 -6.22
N ILE A 84 10.02 -9.90 -6.25
CA ILE A 84 9.01 -10.07 -7.28
C ILE A 84 9.55 -9.65 -8.65
N LYS A 85 9.33 -10.51 -9.64
CA LYS A 85 9.57 -10.24 -11.05
C LYS A 85 8.25 -10.14 -11.78
N LYS A 86 8.26 -9.43 -12.89
CA LYS A 86 7.09 -9.31 -13.75
C LYS A 86 6.57 -10.70 -14.12
N LEU A 87 5.26 -10.90 -14.00
CA LEU A 87 4.53 -12.13 -14.30
C LEU A 87 4.70 -13.24 -13.25
N ASP A 88 5.44 -13.01 -12.16
CA ASP A 88 5.44 -13.95 -11.05
C ASP A 88 4.03 -14.16 -10.51
N THR A 89 3.76 -15.38 -10.08
CA THR A 89 2.48 -15.73 -9.45
C THR A 89 2.64 -15.68 -7.95
N VAL A 90 1.76 -14.93 -7.27
CA VAL A 90 1.80 -14.77 -5.81
C VAL A 90 0.44 -15.15 -5.23
N LEU A 91 0.47 -15.96 -4.19
CA LEU A 91 -0.72 -16.28 -3.40
C LEU A 91 -0.66 -15.50 -2.09
N GLU A 92 -1.68 -14.68 -1.86
CA GLU A 92 -1.83 -13.97 -0.59
C GLU A 92 -2.90 -14.64 0.24
N ILE A 93 -2.57 -14.97 1.48
CA ILE A 93 -3.53 -15.52 2.45
C ILE A 93 -3.89 -14.40 3.42
N GLY A 94 -5.20 -14.09 3.51
CA GLY A 94 -5.68 -12.96 4.28
C GLY A 94 -5.67 -11.67 3.47
N THR A 95 -6.70 -11.47 2.66
CA THR A 95 -6.80 -10.34 1.73
C THR A 95 -6.76 -8.98 2.43
N GLY A 96 -7.43 -8.86 3.57
CA GLY A 96 -7.46 -7.63 4.36
C GLY A 96 -7.91 -6.42 3.54
N SER A 97 -7.09 -5.38 3.52
CA SER A 97 -7.38 -4.11 2.83
C SER A 97 -7.20 -4.17 1.32
N VAL A 98 -6.64 -5.26 0.80
CA VAL A 98 -6.22 -5.41 -0.61
C VAL A 98 -5.01 -4.53 -0.99
N TYR A 99 -4.49 -3.74 -0.07
CA TYR A 99 -3.36 -2.84 -0.36
C TYR A 99 -2.11 -3.62 -0.80
N GLN A 100 -1.74 -4.67 -0.05
CA GLN A 100 -0.57 -5.50 -0.39
C GLN A 100 -0.72 -6.13 -1.78
N ALA A 101 -1.91 -6.68 -2.07
CA ALA A 101 -2.19 -7.28 -3.37
C ALA A 101 -2.08 -6.24 -4.50
N THR A 102 -2.53 -5.01 -4.25
CA THR A 102 -2.46 -3.93 -5.22
C THR A 102 -1.00 -3.54 -5.51
N ILE A 103 -0.16 -3.46 -4.48
CA ILE A 103 1.27 -3.20 -4.65
C ILE A 103 1.92 -4.28 -5.53
N LEU A 104 1.64 -5.55 -5.23
CA LEU A 104 2.19 -6.66 -6.01
C LEU A 104 1.72 -6.62 -7.47
N ALA A 105 0.45 -6.33 -7.69
CA ALA A 105 -0.11 -6.20 -9.04
C ALA A 105 0.54 -5.03 -9.80
N GLU A 106 0.80 -3.92 -9.12
CA GLU A 106 1.49 -2.77 -9.71
C GLU A 106 2.91 -3.14 -10.15
N MET A 107 3.55 -4.09 -9.48
CA MET A 107 4.86 -4.61 -9.86
C MET A 107 4.80 -5.61 -11.01
N GLY A 108 3.62 -5.93 -11.49
CA GLY A 108 3.41 -6.83 -12.61
C GLY A 108 3.20 -8.30 -12.22
N ALA A 109 3.02 -8.61 -10.95
CA ALA A 109 2.73 -9.96 -10.50
C ALA A 109 1.29 -10.36 -10.79
N ARG A 110 1.05 -11.66 -10.90
CA ARG A 110 -0.28 -12.24 -10.92
C ARG A 110 -0.64 -12.60 -9.49
N VAL A 111 -1.63 -11.92 -8.93
CA VAL A 111 -1.95 -12.07 -7.52
C VAL A 111 -3.26 -12.86 -7.35
N PHE A 112 -3.20 -13.90 -6.55
CA PHE A 112 -4.37 -14.66 -6.12
C PHE A 112 -4.47 -14.47 -4.61
N THR A 113 -5.64 -14.08 -4.14
CA THR A 113 -5.82 -13.75 -2.73
C THR A 113 -7.02 -14.50 -2.17
N ILE A 114 -6.89 -15.01 -0.95
CA ILE A 114 -7.95 -15.71 -0.23
C ILE A 114 -8.03 -15.18 1.20
N GLU A 115 -9.26 -15.13 1.72
CA GLU A 115 -9.51 -14.74 3.10
C GLU A 115 -9.15 -15.86 4.08
#